data_96c9b7777510c8e74ef63b64d6ef7f96
#
_entry.id   96c9b7777510c8e74ef63b64d6ef7f96
#
_cell.length_a   1.000
_cell.length_b   1.000
_cell.length_c   1.000
_cell.angle_alpha   90.00
_cell.angle_beta   90.00
_cell.angle_gamma   90.00
#
_symmetry.space_group_name_H-M   'P 1'
#
loop_
_entity.id
_entity.type
_entity.pdbx_description
1 polymer ?
#
loop_
_entity_poly.entity_id
_entity_poly.type
_entity_poly.pdbx_seq_one_letter_code
_entity_poly.pdbx_strand_id
1 'polypeptide(L)'
;EILRCLVGSEMCIRDRSETRENRHVSGEEFQYAWYLYGLEHYGGMPLIEPLEYSEERRLRELAVVIDTSASCSRSLCAGFLGELAGLLGRENLFFERFNLHVIECDCEVQQDTRLTTLAELSDWLRTMTLHGGGGTDFRPAFRYIDGLIESGEFAHLQGILYFTDGYGVFPDAPPAYRVIFAMLQYRYDDIDLPPWAEKLVLEADKPKGDEAWI
;
A
#
# COMPACT_ATOMS: atom_id res chain seq x y z
N GLU A 1 -8.44 -4.14 -6.93
CA GLU A 1 -8.95 -4.10 -5.54
C GLU A 1 -7.97 -3.49 -4.56
N ILE A 2 -6.66 -3.80 -4.61
CA ILE A 2 -5.64 -3.09 -3.80
C ILE A 2 -5.78 -1.58 -3.98
N LEU A 3 -5.96 -1.10 -5.22
CA LEU A 3 -6.23 0.32 -5.51
C LEU A 3 -7.49 0.84 -4.82
N ARG A 4 -8.56 0.04 -4.73
CA ARG A 4 -9.76 0.43 -4.00
C ARG A 4 -9.51 0.52 -2.50
N CYS A 5 -8.76 -0.39 -1.92
CA CYS A 5 -8.37 -0.33 -0.50
C CYS A 5 -7.33 0.76 -0.22
N LEU A 6 -6.43 1.06 -1.15
CA LEU A 6 -5.49 2.18 -1.04
C LEU A 6 -6.12 3.52 -1.48
N VAL A 7 -7.17 3.50 -2.30
CA VAL A 7 -7.68 4.68 -3.02
C VAL A 7 -9.19 4.95 -2.85
N GLY A 8 -10.02 4.00 -2.42
CA GLY A 8 -11.44 4.12 -2.69
C GLY A 8 -12.48 3.66 -1.66
N SER A 9 -12.14 3.31 -0.44
CA SER A 9 -13.14 3.11 0.62
C SER A 9 -12.90 4.08 1.77
N GLU A 10 -13.94 4.40 2.53
CA GLU A 10 -13.91 5.32 3.69
C GLU A 10 -12.89 4.94 4.78
N MET A 11 -12.15 3.83 4.60
CA MET A 11 -11.18 3.29 5.54
C MET A 11 -9.77 3.06 4.94
N CYS A 12 -9.37 3.80 3.93
CA CYS A 12 -8.16 3.58 3.17
C CYS A 12 -6.91 4.23 3.77
N ILE A 13 -5.74 3.62 3.55
CA ILE A 13 -4.43 4.24 3.90
C ILE A 13 -4.31 5.64 3.27
N ARG A 14 -4.84 5.83 2.07
CA ARG A 14 -4.85 7.13 1.37
C ARG A 14 -5.70 8.20 2.08
N ASP A 15 -6.72 7.83 2.82
CA ASP A 15 -7.56 8.81 3.55
C ASP A 15 -6.79 9.56 4.65
N ARG A 16 -5.65 9.01 5.08
CA ARG A 16 -4.70 9.65 6.00
C ARG A 16 -3.42 10.13 5.31
N SER A 17 -3.37 10.11 3.98
CA SER A 17 -2.23 10.65 3.23
C SER A 17 -2.11 12.16 3.48
N GLU A 18 -0.87 12.66 3.47
CA GLU A 18 -0.64 14.09 3.56
C GLU A 18 -1.28 14.79 2.36
N THR A 19 -2.15 15.75 2.65
CA THR A 19 -2.73 16.63 1.63
C THR A 19 -1.74 17.73 1.33
N ARG A 20 -1.30 17.84 0.10
CA ARG A 20 -0.49 18.96 -0.37
C ARG A 20 -1.29 19.78 -1.36
N GLU A 21 -1.40 21.07 -1.11
CA GLU A 21 -1.91 21.99 -2.13
C GLU A 21 -0.86 22.09 -3.25
N ASN A 22 -1.18 21.52 -4.40
CA ASN A 22 -0.42 21.77 -5.61
C ASN A 22 -1.09 22.91 -6.39
N ARG A 23 -0.31 23.94 -6.71
CA ARG A 23 -0.72 24.95 -7.69
C ARG A 23 -0.67 24.31 -9.07
N HIS A 24 -1.73 23.63 -9.42
CA HIS A 24 -1.92 23.11 -10.77
C HIS A 24 -3.28 23.59 -11.26
N VAL A 25 -3.30 24.28 -12.37
CA VAL A 25 -4.53 24.68 -13.03
C VAL A 25 -5.21 23.42 -13.54
N SER A 26 -6.29 23.00 -12.87
CA SER A 26 -7.11 21.88 -13.33
C SER A 26 -7.83 22.30 -14.60
N GLY A 27 -7.64 21.57 -15.69
CA GLY A 27 -8.39 21.80 -16.93
C GLY A 27 -9.82 21.25 -16.89
N GLU A 28 -10.15 20.44 -15.88
CA GLU A 28 -11.43 19.72 -15.78
C GLU A 28 -12.32 20.23 -14.61
N GLU A 29 -11.73 20.90 -13.62
CA GLU A 29 -12.46 21.43 -12.46
C GLU A 29 -12.43 22.96 -12.44
N PHE A 30 -13.56 23.55 -12.10
CA PHE A 30 -13.71 25.01 -12.04
C PHE A 30 -14.45 25.45 -10.78
N GLN A 31 -14.27 26.71 -10.39
CA GLN A 31 -14.93 27.30 -9.24
C GLN A 31 -16.42 27.50 -9.49
N TYR A 32 -17.23 26.67 -8.84
CA TYR A 32 -18.68 26.68 -9.02
C TYR A 32 -19.34 28.00 -8.57
N ALA A 33 -18.76 28.70 -7.63
CA ALA A 33 -19.25 29.99 -7.17
C ALA A 33 -19.20 31.05 -8.27
N TRP A 34 -18.12 31.14 -9.03
CA TRP A 34 -17.99 32.06 -10.16
C TRP A 34 -18.87 31.66 -11.33
N TYR A 35 -19.04 30.39 -11.55
CA TYR A 35 -19.95 29.88 -12.57
C TYR A 35 -21.40 30.35 -12.30
N LEU A 36 -21.92 30.15 -11.10
CA LEU A 36 -23.25 30.55 -10.69
C LEU A 36 -23.40 32.08 -10.71
N TYR A 37 -22.40 32.81 -10.21
CA TYR A 37 -22.38 34.26 -10.23
C TYR A 37 -22.49 34.81 -11.67
N GLY A 38 -21.78 34.20 -12.61
CA GLY A 38 -21.88 34.56 -14.02
C GLY A 38 -23.27 34.35 -14.58
N LEU A 39 -23.91 33.24 -14.31
CA LEU A 39 -25.27 32.94 -14.77
C LEU A 39 -26.30 33.96 -14.24
N GLU A 40 -26.15 34.38 -12.96
CA GLU A 40 -27.10 35.27 -12.31
C GLU A 40 -26.93 36.75 -12.73
N HIS A 41 -25.69 37.20 -12.88
CA HIS A 41 -25.39 38.64 -13.02
C HIS A 41 -25.02 39.07 -14.44
N TYR A 42 -24.65 38.13 -15.31
CA TYR A 42 -24.20 38.40 -16.69
C TYR A 42 -25.09 37.77 -17.76
N GLY A 43 -26.41 37.77 -17.53
CA GLY A 43 -27.38 37.38 -18.54
C GLY A 43 -27.27 35.91 -18.98
N GLY A 44 -26.93 35.02 -18.07
CA GLY A 44 -26.77 33.59 -18.35
C GLY A 44 -25.39 33.18 -18.90
N MET A 45 -24.39 34.06 -18.81
CA MET A 45 -23.01 33.74 -19.24
C MET A 45 -22.25 33.10 -18.07
N PRO A 46 -21.84 31.82 -18.17
CA PRO A 46 -21.05 31.19 -17.13
C PRO A 46 -19.62 31.76 -17.10
N LEU A 47 -19.17 32.17 -15.94
CA LEU A 47 -17.75 32.49 -15.73
C LEU A 47 -17.01 31.23 -15.33
N ILE A 48 -16.15 30.74 -16.18
CA ILE A 48 -15.35 29.55 -15.94
C ILE A 48 -13.99 29.98 -15.44
N GLU A 49 -13.76 29.83 -14.13
CA GLU A 49 -12.46 30.03 -13.52
C GLU A 49 -11.91 28.66 -13.09
N PRO A 50 -10.79 28.19 -13.68
CA PRO A 50 -10.19 26.93 -13.31
C PRO A 50 -9.76 26.96 -11.83
N LEU A 51 -9.86 25.82 -11.14
CA LEU A 51 -9.30 25.68 -9.80
C LEU A 51 -7.78 25.77 -9.88
N GLU A 52 -7.23 26.78 -9.19
CA GLU A 52 -5.77 26.98 -9.10
C GLU A 52 -5.10 25.98 -8.13
N TYR A 53 -5.89 25.27 -7.34
CA TYR A 53 -5.41 24.34 -6.31
C TYR A 53 -6.12 23.00 -6.48
N SER A 54 -5.37 21.95 -6.63
CA SER A 54 -5.86 20.57 -6.47
C SER A 54 -5.27 19.98 -5.20
N GLU A 55 -6.12 19.36 -4.39
CA GLU A 55 -5.67 18.56 -3.25
C GLU A 55 -5.21 17.20 -3.76
N GLU A 56 -3.90 16.98 -3.83
CA GLU A 56 -3.35 15.68 -4.14
C GLU A 56 -3.03 14.94 -2.84
N ARG A 57 -3.70 13.82 -2.63
CA ARG A 57 -3.42 12.91 -1.51
C ARG A 57 -2.39 11.88 -1.97
N ARG A 58 -1.20 11.92 -1.38
CA ARG A 58 -0.10 11.02 -1.71
C ARG A 58 0.50 10.40 -0.45
N LEU A 59 1.00 9.18 -0.59
CA LEU A 59 1.70 8.50 0.48
C LEU A 59 3.14 8.99 0.56
N ARG A 60 3.59 9.26 1.77
CA ARG A 60 4.98 9.62 2.03
C ARG A 60 5.76 8.48 2.67
N GLU A 61 5.12 7.73 3.55
CA GLU A 61 5.70 6.64 4.30
C GLU A 61 4.82 5.39 4.20
N LEU A 62 5.44 4.26 3.89
CA LEU A 62 4.78 2.96 3.81
C LEU A 62 5.77 1.87 4.18
N ALA A 63 5.33 0.89 4.96
CA ALA A 63 6.04 -0.36 5.12
C ALA A 63 5.27 -1.50 4.43
N VAL A 64 5.98 -2.25 3.64
CA VAL A 64 5.49 -3.48 2.99
C VAL A 64 6.23 -4.64 3.58
N VAL A 65 5.51 -5.58 4.17
CA VAL A 65 6.09 -6.82 4.70
C VAL A 65 5.72 -7.95 3.76
N ILE A 66 6.71 -8.76 3.41
CA ILE A 66 6.55 -9.94 2.57
C ILE A 66 6.85 -11.15 3.42
N ASP A 67 5.84 -12.01 3.58
CA ASP A 67 6.01 -13.30 4.21
C ASP A 67 6.84 -14.20 3.30
N THR A 68 8.01 -14.57 3.78
CA THR A 68 8.94 -15.45 3.07
C THR A 68 9.00 -16.84 3.70
N SER A 69 8.00 -17.21 4.50
CA SER A 69 7.88 -18.55 5.08
C SER A 69 7.79 -19.65 4.02
N ALA A 70 8.05 -20.88 4.42
CA ALA A 70 8.06 -22.03 3.51
C ALA A 70 6.71 -22.29 2.83
N SER A 71 5.60 -21.87 3.43
CA SER A 71 4.26 -21.94 2.85
C SER A 71 4.00 -20.88 1.77
N CYS A 72 4.71 -19.76 1.83
CA CYS A 72 4.67 -18.71 0.81
C CYS A 72 5.65 -19.05 -0.32
N SER A 73 5.12 -19.68 -1.38
CA SER A 73 5.97 -20.03 -2.54
C SER A 73 6.54 -18.78 -3.21
N ARG A 74 7.70 -18.92 -3.86
CA ARG A 74 8.32 -17.82 -4.62
C ARG A 74 7.40 -17.26 -5.71
N SER A 75 6.56 -18.09 -6.31
CA SER A 75 5.56 -17.66 -7.30
C SER A 75 4.49 -16.78 -6.67
N LEU A 76 4.10 -17.07 -5.43
CA LEU A 76 3.15 -16.29 -4.65
C LEU A 76 3.71 -14.89 -4.35
N CYS A 77 4.93 -14.84 -3.81
CA CYS A 77 5.64 -13.60 -3.53
C CYS A 77 5.86 -12.76 -4.81
N ALA A 78 6.21 -13.39 -5.92
CA ALA A 78 6.35 -12.72 -7.21
C ALA A 78 5.01 -12.14 -7.71
N GLY A 79 3.91 -12.84 -7.48
CA GLY A 79 2.56 -12.35 -7.75
C GLY A 79 2.22 -11.09 -6.93
N PHE A 80 2.48 -11.12 -5.62
CA PHE A 80 2.30 -9.97 -4.74
C PHE A 80 3.12 -8.75 -5.18
N LEU A 81 4.37 -8.99 -5.55
CA LEU A 81 5.26 -7.92 -5.99
C LEU A 81 4.87 -7.37 -7.35
N GLY A 82 4.36 -8.21 -8.25
CA GLY A 82 3.79 -7.77 -9.53
C GLY A 82 2.58 -6.86 -9.33
N GLU A 83 1.68 -7.21 -8.41
CA GLU A 83 0.55 -6.37 -8.02
C GLU A 83 1.02 -5.05 -7.38
N LEU A 84 1.98 -5.13 -6.44
CA LEU A 84 2.57 -3.95 -5.82
C LEU A 84 3.20 -3.01 -6.86
N ALA A 85 3.99 -3.55 -7.78
CA ALA A 85 4.59 -2.78 -8.87
C ALA A 85 3.56 -2.12 -9.77
N GLY A 86 2.48 -2.86 -10.10
CA GLY A 86 1.36 -2.34 -10.85
C GLY A 86 0.65 -1.18 -10.16
N LEU A 87 0.55 -1.23 -8.84
CA LEU A 87 -0.06 -0.20 -8.01
C LEU A 87 0.80 1.06 -7.93
N LEU A 88 2.08 0.86 -7.66
CA LEU A 88 3.02 1.96 -7.44
C LEU A 88 3.37 2.69 -8.74
N GLY A 89 3.24 2.00 -9.91
CA GLY A 89 3.55 2.55 -11.23
C GLY A 89 2.39 3.22 -11.96
N ARG A 90 1.14 2.97 -11.58
CA ARG A 90 -0.05 3.41 -12.35
C ARG A 90 -0.66 4.74 -11.90
N GLU A 91 -0.43 5.15 -10.68
CA GLU A 91 -0.96 6.41 -10.14
C GLU A 91 0.16 7.17 -9.44
N ASN A 92 0.05 8.49 -9.39
CA ASN A 92 0.88 9.36 -8.56
C ASN A 92 0.61 9.09 -7.06
N LEU A 93 0.81 7.84 -6.61
CA LEU A 93 0.49 7.38 -5.28
C LEU A 93 1.48 7.95 -4.26
N PHE A 94 2.73 8.13 -4.68
CA PHE A 94 3.79 8.68 -3.85
C PHE A 94 4.17 10.09 -4.28
N PHE A 95 4.70 10.84 -3.32
CA PHE A 95 5.48 12.03 -3.63
C PHE A 95 6.74 11.66 -4.44
N GLU A 96 7.39 12.65 -5.06
CA GLU A 96 8.68 12.45 -5.76
C GLU A 96 9.72 11.75 -4.88
N ARG A 97 9.65 12.01 -3.57
CA ARG A 97 10.43 11.32 -2.55
C ARG A 97 9.48 10.73 -1.51
N PHE A 98 9.66 9.47 -1.24
CA PHE A 98 8.91 8.70 -0.26
C PHE A 98 9.86 7.89 0.61
N ASN A 99 9.35 7.30 1.67
CA ASN A 99 10.07 6.38 2.52
C ASN A 99 9.31 5.06 2.52
N LEU A 100 9.74 4.12 1.67
CA LEU A 100 9.17 2.78 1.55
C LEU A 100 10.18 1.77 2.08
N HIS A 101 9.79 1.02 3.09
CA HIS A 101 10.52 -0.14 3.56
C HIS A 101 9.86 -1.41 3.04
N VAL A 102 10.66 -2.25 2.38
CA VAL A 102 10.24 -3.60 1.99
C VAL A 102 10.98 -4.59 2.87
N ILE A 103 10.21 -5.23 3.75
CA ILE A 103 10.71 -6.08 4.83
C ILE A 103 10.37 -7.53 4.50
N GLU A 104 11.39 -8.37 4.37
CA GLU A 104 11.25 -9.81 4.21
C GLU A 104 11.25 -10.45 5.60
N CYS A 105 10.20 -11.19 5.94
CA CYS A 105 10.04 -11.80 7.24
C CYS A 105 9.43 -13.19 7.13
N ASP A 106 9.99 -14.14 7.87
CA ASP A 106 9.41 -15.45 8.14
C ASP A 106 9.15 -15.59 9.66
N CYS A 107 9.94 -16.35 10.39
CA CYS A 107 9.95 -16.31 11.86
C CYS A 107 10.90 -15.23 12.42
N GLU A 108 11.70 -14.59 11.57
CA GLU A 108 12.59 -13.48 11.86
C GLU A 108 12.62 -12.52 10.68
N VAL A 109 13.04 -11.27 10.90
CA VAL A 109 13.28 -10.33 9.80
C VAL A 109 14.55 -10.73 9.08
N GLN A 110 14.41 -11.12 7.81
CA GLN A 110 15.52 -11.58 6.97
C GLN A 110 16.24 -10.44 6.30
N GLN A 111 15.49 -9.48 5.80
CA GLN A 111 16.02 -8.31 5.10
C GLN A 111 15.04 -7.15 5.21
N ASP A 112 15.59 -5.94 5.26
CA ASP A 112 14.87 -4.68 5.07
C ASP A 112 15.55 -3.89 3.95
N THR A 113 14.77 -3.50 2.96
CA THR A 113 15.23 -2.67 1.84
C THR A 113 14.48 -1.36 1.84
N ARG A 114 15.20 -0.27 2.11
CA ARG A 114 14.65 1.08 2.05
C ARG A 114 14.73 1.62 0.63
N LEU A 115 13.60 2.12 0.13
CA LEU A 115 13.44 2.70 -1.19
C LEU A 115 12.88 4.12 -1.05
N THR A 116 13.46 5.07 -1.78
CA THR A 116 13.11 6.49 -1.64
C THR A 116 12.60 7.10 -2.95
N THR A 117 12.80 6.42 -4.06
CA THR A 117 12.41 6.87 -5.40
C THR A 117 11.80 5.74 -6.22
N LEU A 118 10.96 6.10 -7.21
CA LEU A 118 10.37 5.12 -8.14
C LEU A 118 11.43 4.40 -8.98
N ALA A 119 12.57 5.04 -9.26
CA ALA A 119 13.66 4.41 -9.98
C ALA A 119 14.29 3.29 -9.16
N GLU A 120 14.59 3.54 -7.87
CA GLU A 120 15.10 2.52 -6.95
C GLU A 120 14.11 1.35 -6.81
N LEU A 121 12.81 1.63 -6.71
CA LEU A 121 11.78 0.60 -6.66
C LEU A 121 11.77 -0.27 -7.93
N SER A 122 11.85 0.35 -9.10
CA SER A 122 11.86 -0.37 -10.38
C SER A 122 13.12 -1.23 -10.54
N ASP A 123 14.26 -0.76 -10.07
CA ASP A 123 15.52 -1.50 -10.10
C ASP A 123 15.50 -2.66 -9.10
N TRP A 124 14.98 -2.42 -7.90
CA TRP A 124 14.82 -3.45 -6.89
C TRP A 124 13.90 -4.58 -7.37
N LEU A 125 12.74 -4.27 -7.95
CA LEU A 125 11.79 -5.26 -8.47
C LEU A 125 12.41 -6.15 -9.58
N ARG A 126 13.38 -5.65 -10.33
CA ARG A 126 14.08 -6.42 -11.39
C ARG A 126 15.17 -7.32 -10.84
N THR A 127 15.80 -6.96 -9.74
CA THR A 127 17.01 -7.61 -9.22
C THR A 127 16.78 -8.36 -7.90
N MET A 128 15.61 -8.23 -7.31
CA MET A 128 15.33 -8.79 -6.00
C MET A 128 15.48 -10.31 -5.96
N THR A 129 16.00 -10.78 -4.85
CA THR A 129 16.02 -12.18 -4.44
C THR A 129 15.38 -12.25 -3.06
N LEU A 130 14.41 -13.15 -2.88
CA LEU A 130 13.74 -13.33 -1.59
C LEU A 130 14.55 -14.25 -0.70
N HIS A 131 14.67 -13.86 0.57
CA HIS A 131 15.39 -14.59 1.62
C HIS A 131 14.40 -15.11 2.65
N GLY A 132 14.56 -16.35 3.11
CA GLY A 132 13.70 -16.97 4.09
C GLY A 132 13.50 -18.46 3.81
N GLY A 133 12.36 -19.00 4.22
CA GLY A 133 12.00 -20.41 4.10
C GLY A 133 11.81 -21.09 5.45
N GLY A 134 11.75 -20.30 6.53
CA GLY A 134 11.44 -20.76 7.89
C GLY A 134 9.95 -20.95 8.16
N GLY A 135 9.60 -20.98 9.43
CA GLY A 135 8.20 -20.94 9.90
C GLY A 135 7.59 -19.55 9.76
N THR A 136 6.33 -19.40 10.16
CA THR A 136 5.61 -18.12 10.09
C THR A 136 5.31 -17.58 11.49
N ASP A 137 5.93 -16.47 11.82
CA ASP A 137 5.62 -15.66 13.01
C ASP A 137 5.59 -14.19 12.59
N PHE A 138 4.43 -13.55 12.70
CA PHE A 138 4.29 -12.16 12.27
C PHE A 138 4.85 -11.15 13.28
N ARG A 139 4.96 -11.53 14.56
CA ARG A 139 5.39 -10.65 15.66
C ARG A 139 6.78 -10.01 15.47
N PRO A 140 7.79 -10.68 14.90
CA PRO A 140 9.09 -10.05 14.65
C PRO A 140 9.02 -8.86 13.70
N ALA A 141 8.22 -8.93 12.64
CA ALA A 141 8.04 -7.82 11.70
C ALA A 141 7.43 -6.60 12.40
N PHE A 142 6.41 -6.79 13.24
CA PHE A 142 5.80 -5.70 14.01
C PHE A 142 6.79 -5.05 14.98
N ARG A 143 7.54 -5.86 15.74
CA ARG A 143 8.58 -5.33 16.65
C ARG A 143 9.68 -4.57 15.90
N TYR A 144 10.03 -5.02 14.72
CA TYR A 144 11.02 -4.34 13.88
C TYR A 144 10.50 -2.98 13.41
N ILE A 145 9.25 -2.92 12.93
CA ILE A 145 8.61 -1.68 12.49
C ILE A 145 8.46 -0.70 13.66
N ASP A 146 8.07 -1.17 14.84
CA ASP A 146 8.00 -0.35 16.05
C ASP A 146 9.38 0.25 16.39
N GLY A 147 10.45 -0.52 16.24
CA GLY A 147 11.83 -0.03 16.38
C GLY A 147 12.21 1.03 15.33
N LEU A 148 11.74 0.91 14.09
CA LEU A 148 11.94 1.94 13.05
C LEU A 148 11.20 3.23 13.39
N ILE A 149 10.01 3.15 13.97
CA ILE A 149 9.26 4.32 14.45
C ILE A 149 9.99 4.97 15.63
N GLU A 150 10.42 4.18 16.62
CA GLU A 150 11.15 4.67 17.79
C GLU A 150 12.48 5.33 17.42
N SER A 151 13.17 4.83 16.41
CA SER A 151 14.41 5.40 15.89
C SER A 151 14.20 6.67 15.06
N GLY A 152 12.96 7.01 14.72
CA GLY A 152 12.62 8.17 13.89
C GLY A 152 12.81 7.93 12.38
N GLU A 153 12.96 6.68 11.95
CA GLU A 153 13.01 6.33 10.53
C GLU A 153 11.66 6.56 9.85
N PHE A 154 10.56 6.27 10.57
CA PHE A 154 9.22 6.69 10.22
C PHE A 154 8.75 7.80 11.15
N ALA A 155 8.42 8.97 10.58
CA ALA A 155 7.86 10.09 11.32
C ALA A 155 6.32 9.99 11.44
N HIS A 156 5.67 9.50 10.39
CA HIS A 156 4.21 9.45 10.27
C HIS A 156 3.76 8.18 9.53
N LEU A 157 4.23 7.00 9.94
CA LEU A 157 3.79 5.74 9.36
C LEU A 157 2.28 5.57 9.57
N GLN A 158 1.53 5.57 8.50
CA GLN A 158 0.07 5.50 8.54
C GLN A 158 -0.45 4.07 8.55
N GLY A 159 0.28 3.18 7.93
CA GLY A 159 -0.08 1.77 7.87
C GLY A 159 0.96 0.92 7.20
N ILE A 160 0.76 -0.39 7.32
CA ILE A 160 1.58 -1.40 6.70
C ILE A 160 0.72 -2.30 5.81
N LEU A 161 1.34 -2.80 4.75
CA LEU A 161 0.77 -3.82 3.88
C LEU A 161 1.55 -5.11 4.10
N TYR A 162 0.88 -6.14 4.59
CA TYR A 162 1.48 -7.43 4.90
C TYR A 162 1.02 -8.49 3.89
N PHE A 163 1.89 -8.94 3.02
CA PHE A 163 1.64 -10.02 2.08
C PHE A 163 1.93 -11.37 2.73
N THR A 164 0.94 -12.21 2.87
CA THR A 164 1.06 -13.51 3.54
C THR A 164 0.00 -14.49 3.04
N ASP A 165 0.19 -15.73 3.37
CA ASP A 165 -0.83 -16.76 3.26
C ASP A 165 -1.76 -16.80 4.50
N GLY A 166 -1.48 -15.99 5.52
CA GLY A 166 -2.32 -15.80 6.68
C GLY A 166 -2.16 -16.83 7.80
N TYR A 167 -1.34 -17.87 7.60
CA TYR A 167 -1.08 -18.88 8.62
C TYR A 167 0.14 -18.48 9.45
N GLY A 168 -0.07 -17.98 10.66
CA GLY A 168 1.01 -17.59 11.56
C GLY A 168 0.54 -17.08 12.90
N VAL A 169 1.49 -16.64 13.72
CA VAL A 169 1.21 -16.10 15.04
C VAL A 169 1.12 -14.58 14.98
N PHE A 170 -0.06 -14.06 15.29
CA PHE A 170 -0.32 -12.62 15.32
C PHE A 170 0.11 -11.97 16.64
N PRO A 171 0.38 -10.65 16.64
CA PRO A 171 0.51 -9.88 17.88
C PRO A 171 -0.76 -9.91 18.71
N ASP A 172 -0.61 -9.99 20.05
CA ASP A 172 -1.74 -10.00 21.00
C ASP A 172 -2.44 -8.63 21.11
N ALA A 173 -1.71 -7.55 20.82
CA ALA A 173 -2.21 -6.18 20.89
C ALA A 173 -2.15 -5.48 19.54
N PRO A 174 -3.12 -4.58 19.24
CA PRO A 174 -3.10 -3.80 18.03
C PRO A 174 -1.90 -2.83 18.01
N PRO A 175 -1.20 -2.69 16.87
CA PRO A 175 -0.19 -1.65 16.71
C PRO A 175 -0.81 -0.25 16.64
N ALA A 176 0.03 0.78 16.70
CA ALA A 176 -0.41 2.17 16.59
C ALA A 176 -0.77 2.61 15.16
N TYR A 177 -0.41 1.81 14.17
CA TYR A 177 -0.64 2.03 12.74
C TYR A 177 -1.63 0.99 12.20
N ARG A 178 -2.20 1.28 11.04
CA ARG A 178 -3.12 0.34 10.37
C ARG A 178 -2.37 -0.84 9.78
N VAL A 179 -3.02 -2.00 9.80
CA VAL A 179 -2.46 -3.22 9.22
C VAL A 179 -3.44 -3.79 8.22
N ILE A 180 -2.98 -3.96 6.99
CA ILE A 180 -3.71 -4.63 5.93
C ILE A 180 -2.98 -5.92 5.58
N PHE A 181 -3.62 -7.06 5.82
CA PHE A 181 -3.13 -8.36 5.35
C PHE A 181 -3.66 -8.61 3.94
N ALA A 182 -2.75 -8.66 2.99
CA ALA A 182 -3.04 -8.94 1.58
C ALA A 182 -2.82 -10.42 1.29
N MET A 183 -3.87 -11.10 0.84
CA MET A 183 -3.89 -12.55 0.58
C MET A 183 -4.40 -12.82 -0.83
N LEU A 184 -3.96 -13.92 -1.44
CA LEU A 184 -4.47 -14.34 -2.76
C LEU A 184 -5.71 -15.22 -2.62
N GLN A 185 -6.77 -14.93 -3.39
CA GLN A 185 -8.10 -15.51 -3.27
C GLN A 185 -8.17 -17.04 -3.40
N TYR A 186 -7.25 -17.66 -4.13
CA TYR A 186 -7.35 -19.09 -4.41
C TYR A 186 -6.95 -20.04 -3.26
N ARG A 187 -6.53 -19.49 -2.09
CA ARG A 187 -6.03 -20.30 -0.97
C ARG A 187 -6.78 -20.14 0.36
N TYR A 188 -7.63 -19.10 0.56
CA TYR A 188 -7.92 -18.63 1.92
C TYR A 188 -9.38 -18.23 2.17
N ASP A 189 -10.27 -19.20 2.23
CA ASP A 189 -11.69 -18.93 2.51
C ASP A 189 -11.99 -18.63 4.00
N ASP A 190 -11.17 -19.13 4.97
CA ASP A 190 -11.52 -19.11 6.41
C ASP A 190 -10.36 -18.73 7.35
N ILE A 191 -9.54 -17.72 7.04
CA ILE A 191 -8.54 -17.25 7.99
C ILE A 191 -9.13 -16.17 8.87
N ASP A 192 -9.20 -16.46 10.19
CA ASP A 192 -9.58 -15.50 11.21
C ASP A 192 -8.41 -14.55 11.51
N LEU A 193 -8.49 -13.34 10.98
CA LEU A 193 -7.57 -12.27 11.35
C LEU A 193 -7.98 -11.63 12.67
N PRO A 194 -7.03 -11.07 13.42
CA PRO A 194 -7.36 -10.26 14.58
C PRO A 194 -8.32 -9.11 14.22
N PRO A 195 -9.25 -8.73 15.11
CA PRO A 195 -10.27 -7.72 14.78
C PRO A 195 -9.71 -6.31 14.51
N TRP A 196 -8.46 -6.06 14.81
CA TRP A 196 -7.76 -4.81 14.50
C TRP A 196 -7.11 -4.79 13.11
N ALA A 197 -7.06 -5.93 12.43
CA ALA A 197 -6.42 -6.08 11.13
C ALA A 197 -7.47 -6.06 10.01
N GLU A 198 -7.11 -5.45 8.88
CA GLU A 198 -7.95 -5.43 7.69
C GLU A 198 -7.52 -6.54 6.74
N LYS A 199 -8.50 -7.24 6.16
CA LYS A 199 -8.26 -8.30 5.17
C LYS A 199 -8.44 -7.75 3.77
N LEU A 200 -7.42 -7.89 2.93
CA LEU A 200 -7.48 -7.61 1.51
C LEU A 200 -7.27 -8.90 0.73
N VAL A 201 -8.27 -9.29 -0.04
CA VAL A 201 -8.17 -10.46 -0.92
C VAL A 201 -7.85 -10.00 -2.33
N LEU A 202 -6.72 -10.48 -2.85
CA LEU A 202 -6.26 -10.18 -4.20
C LEU A 202 -6.72 -11.25 -5.16
N GLU A 203 -7.40 -10.84 -6.23
CA GLU A 203 -7.73 -11.71 -7.35
C GLU A 203 -6.47 -11.89 -8.21
N ALA A 204 -5.80 -13.03 -8.08
CA ALA A 204 -4.71 -13.38 -8.98
C ALA A 204 -5.14 -14.55 -9.86
N ASP A 205 -4.80 -14.48 -11.15
CA ASP A 205 -4.91 -15.64 -12.04
C ASP A 205 -4.03 -16.77 -11.48
N LYS A 206 -4.58 -17.98 -11.37
CA LYS A 206 -3.79 -19.16 -10.97
C LYS A 206 -2.55 -19.26 -11.85
N PRO A 207 -1.35 -19.32 -11.28
CA PRO A 207 -0.17 -19.61 -12.09
C PRO A 207 -0.38 -20.96 -12.79
N LYS A 208 -0.27 -20.97 -14.12
CA LYS A 208 -0.31 -22.19 -14.91
C LYS A 208 0.91 -23.03 -14.55
N GLY A 209 0.79 -23.95 -13.59
CA GLY A 209 1.88 -24.87 -13.27
C GLY A 209 1.93 -25.48 -11.87
N ASP A 210 1.15 -25.02 -10.90
CA ASP A 210 1.10 -25.67 -9.57
C ASP A 210 0.05 -26.80 -9.54
N GLU A 211 0.25 -27.83 -10.35
CA GLU A 211 -0.25 -29.18 -10.05
C GLU A 211 0.79 -29.89 -9.16
N ALA A 212 0.33 -30.27 -7.99
CA ALA A 212 0.95 -31.17 -7.02
C ALA A 212 1.63 -30.52 -5.81
N TRP A 213 0.83 -30.33 -4.77
CA TRP A 213 1.21 -30.80 -3.42
C TRP A 213 -0.09 -31.28 -2.75
N ILE A 214 -0.34 -32.58 -2.87
CA ILE A 214 -1.23 -33.36 -1.97
C ILE A 214 -0.37 -33.81 -0.79
#